data_45975b7c3a45abbab3090fc8d3b373aa
#
_entry.id   45975b7c3a45abbab3090fc8d3b373aa
#
_cell.length_a   1.000
_cell.length_b   1.000
_cell.length_c   1.000
_cell.angle_alpha   90.00
_cell.angle_beta   90.00
_cell.angle_gamma   90.00
#
_symmetry.space_group_name_H-M   'P 1'
#
loop_
_entity.id
_entity.type
_entity.pdbx_description
1 polymer ?
#
loop_
_entity_poly.entity_id
_entity_poly.type
_entity_poly.pdbx_seq_one_letter_code
_entity_poly.pdbx_strand_id
1 'polypeptide(L)'
;MKFLFIVQGEGRGHLTQAITLEEMLLRNGHEVVEVLVGKSSSRTLPGFFNRNIHAPVKRFISPNFQPTADNKRADLKKSFAYNLLRFPEYFRSMCYINQRIKETGAEVVINFYELLTGLTYALFRPSIPYVCIGHQYLFLHQDFDFPDKSSIQLWMLRFFTRMTALRSSKKLALSFKEMDQDDEQHIVAVPPLIRQEVTAIQAEEGNYIHGYMVNAGFSDSVEQFHAMYPEVPLKFFWDKADAEEVTRIDETLSYHQIDDLKFLNGMAGCRAYATTAGFESICEAMYLGKPVLMVPAHIEQDCNAYDAMKAGAGIVSDSFNLKSLLRFAGSYSPNRNFVRWVRSSERRIIIELEKLAASQSAVN
;
A
#
# COMPACT_ATOMS: atom_id res chain seq x y z
N MET A 1 -19.79 6.20 14.96
CA MET A 1 -19.18 4.90 15.30
C MET A 1 -17.74 5.11 15.76
N LYS A 2 -17.24 4.18 16.59
CA LYS A 2 -15.87 4.15 17.10
C LYS A 2 -15.08 3.03 16.44
N PHE A 3 -13.93 3.35 15.89
CA PHE A 3 -13.06 2.42 15.17
C PHE A 3 -11.73 2.22 15.88
N LEU A 4 -11.23 0.99 15.90
CA LEU A 4 -9.87 0.65 16.27
C LEU A 4 -9.11 0.26 14.99
N PHE A 5 -8.01 0.91 14.68
CA PHE A 5 -7.18 0.55 13.54
C PHE A 5 -6.04 -0.38 13.96
N ILE A 6 -5.77 -1.40 13.16
CA ILE A 6 -4.60 -2.27 13.30
C ILE A 6 -3.88 -2.28 11.95
N VAL A 7 -2.65 -1.78 11.94
CA VAL A 7 -1.92 -1.43 10.71
C VAL A 7 -0.60 -2.18 10.62
N GLN A 8 -0.35 -2.80 9.49
CA GLN A 8 0.96 -3.36 9.16
C GLN A 8 1.94 -2.21 8.89
N GLY A 9 2.98 -2.09 9.72
CA GLY A 9 3.88 -0.93 9.77
C GLY A 9 5.20 -1.07 9.01
N GLU A 10 5.43 -2.16 8.27
CA GLU A 10 6.68 -2.38 7.53
C GLU A 10 6.76 -1.58 6.22
N GLY A 11 5.60 -1.30 5.60
CA GLY A 11 5.48 -0.49 4.39
C GLY A 11 4.83 0.86 4.65
N ARG A 12 5.08 1.84 3.76
CA ARG A 12 4.45 3.17 3.83
C ARG A 12 2.98 3.14 3.39
N GLY A 13 2.61 2.25 2.46
CA GLY A 13 1.29 2.21 1.84
C GLY A 13 0.16 2.04 2.85
N HIS A 14 0.21 1.03 3.72
CA HIS A 14 -0.84 0.80 4.73
C HIS A 14 -0.93 1.93 5.76
N LEU A 15 0.19 2.57 6.08
CA LEU A 15 0.21 3.76 6.94
C LEU A 15 -0.52 4.94 6.26
N THR A 16 -0.29 5.17 4.98
CA THR A 16 -0.99 6.19 4.19
C THR A 16 -2.49 5.88 4.07
N GLN A 17 -2.85 4.61 3.83
CA GLN A 17 -4.26 4.18 3.82
C GLN A 17 -4.95 4.46 5.15
N ALA A 18 -4.27 4.20 6.28
CA ALA A 18 -4.82 4.44 7.61
C ALA A 18 -5.09 5.94 7.86
N ILE A 19 -4.15 6.82 7.50
CA ILE A 19 -4.33 8.28 7.60
C ILE A 19 -5.54 8.71 6.75
N THR A 20 -5.58 8.31 5.48
CA THR A 20 -6.65 8.70 4.56
C THR A 20 -8.02 8.22 5.05
N LEU A 21 -8.12 6.99 5.57
CA LEU A 21 -9.37 6.48 6.10
C LEU A 21 -9.78 7.18 7.41
N GLU A 22 -8.84 7.49 8.30
CA GLU A 22 -9.14 8.25 9.51
C GLU A 22 -9.76 9.61 9.18
N GLU A 23 -9.17 10.35 8.22
CA GLU A 23 -9.70 11.63 7.76
C GLU A 23 -11.11 11.50 7.17
N MET A 24 -11.36 10.46 6.36
CA MET A 24 -12.69 10.17 5.82
C MET A 24 -13.72 9.91 6.93
N LEU A 25 -13.34 9.09 7.93
CA LEU A 25 -14.20 8.77 9.07
C LEU A 25 -14.52 10.01 9.90
N LEU A 26 -13.53 10.84 10.20
CA LEU A 26 -13.71 12.09 10.96
C LEU A 26 -14.68 13.04 10.25
N ARG A 27 -14.54 13.22 8.92
CA ARG A 27 -15.46 14.06 8.13
C ARG A 27 -16.90 13.56 8.14
N ASN A 28 -17.09 12.26 8.34
CA ASN A 28 -18.42 11.63 8.41
C ASN A 28 -18.94 11.43 9.84
N GLY A 29 -18.34 12.10 10.84
CA GLY A 29 -18.81 12.07 12.24
C GLY A 29 -18.48 10.79 12.98
N HIS A 30 -17.51 10.02 12.52
CA HIS A 30 -16.98 8.83 13.19
C HIS A 30 -15.68 9.15 13.94
N GLU A 31 -15.26 8.26 14.82
CA GLU A 31 -14.05 8.41 15.66
C GLU A 31 -13.12 7.22 15.49
N VAL A 32 -11.82 7.46 15.31
CA VAL A 32 -10.79 6.43 15.47
C VAL A 32 -10.22 6.56 16.88
N VAL A 33 -10.55 5.61 17.74
CA VAL A 33 -10.22 5.68 19.17
C VAL A 33 -8.76 5.36 19.46
N GLU A 34 -8.13 4.53 18.64
CA GLU A 34 -6.72 4.15 18.77
C GLU A 34 -6.21 3.51 17.47
N VAL A 35 -4.91 3.65 17.20
CA VAL A 35 -4.22 2.97 16.09
C VAL A 35 -3.11 2.10 16.66
N LEU A 36 -3.21 0.79 16.42
CA LEU A 36 -2.18 -0.20 16.76
C LEU A 36 -1.30 -0.46 15.53
N VAL A 37 0.01 -0.23 15.62
CA VAL A 37 0.93 -0.46 14.51
C VAL A 37 1.83 -1.65 14.81
N GLY A 38 1.68 -2.69 14.00
CA GLY A 38 2.54 -3.88 14.02
C GLY A 38 3.84 -3.62 13.29
N LYS A 39 4.98 -3.80 13.96
CA LYS A 39 6.29 -3.52 13.41
C LYS A 39 7.38 -4.39 14.00
N SER A 40 8.41 -4.68 13.18
CA SER A 40 9.64 -5.31 13.68
C SER A 40 10.40 -4.37 14.61
N SER A 41 11.16 -4.93 15.53
CA SER A 41 11.92 -4.17 16.53
C SER A 41 13.00 -3.25 15.93
N SER A 42 13.42 -3.49 14.68
CA SER A 42 14.53 -2.79 14.02
C SER A 42 14.16 -1.49 13.30
N ARG A 43 12.86 -1.20 13.11
CA ARG A 43 12.43 -0.02 12.36
C ARG A 43 11.73 1.03 13.23
N THR A 44 11.90 2.32 12.91
CA THR A 44 11.14 3.44 13.49
C THR A 44 9.92 3.77 12.63
N LEU A 45 8.82 4.23 13.21
CA LEU A 45 7.70 4.72 12.39
C LEU A 45 8.11 5.96 11.62
N PRO A 46 7.75 6.07 10.34
CA PRO A 46 8.02 7.27 9.58
C PRO A 46 7.39 8.51 10.23
N GLY A 47 8.14 9.61 10.26
CA GLY A 47 7.70 10.85 10.91
C GLY A 47 6.38 11.42 10.34
N PHE A 48 6.12 11.19 9.04
CA PHE A 48 4.88 11.64 8.42
C PHE A 48 3.64 11.01 9.07
N PHE A 49 3.72 9.72 9.45
CA PHE A 49 2.59 9.02 10.06
C PHE A 49 2.18 9.67 11.38
N ASN A 50 3.15 9.93 12.26
CA ASN A 50 2.88 10.56 13.56
C ASN A 50 2.40 12.02 13.44
N ARG A 51 2.70 12.70 12.31
CA ARG A 51 2.23 14.08 12.10
C ARG A 51 0.79 14.15 11.57
N ASN A 52 0.37 13.14 10.82
CA ASN A 52 -0.90 13.20 10.08
C ASN A 52 -2.01 12.33 10.69
N ILE A 53 -1.67 11.34 11.53
CA ILE A 53 -2.67 10.56 12.26
C ILE A 53 -3.09 11.31 13.53
N HIS A 54 -4.39 11.40 13.78
CA HIS A 54 -4.94 12.15 14.94
C HIS A 54 -5.14 11.24 16.14
N ALA A 55 -5.54 9.99 15.93
CA ALA A 55 -5.79 9.03 17.00
C ALA A 55 -4.48 8.63 17.73
N PRO A 56 -4.56 8.26 19.01
CA PRO A 56 -3.41 7.75 19.77
C PRO A 56 -2.79 6.51 19.10
N VAL A 57 -1.47 6.55 18.87
CA VAL A 57 -0.73 5.45 18.25
C VAL A 57 -0.04 4.59 19.29
N LYS A 58 -0.26 3.29 19.26
CA LYS A 58 0.48 2.30 20.04
C LYS A 58 1.14 1.28 19.14
N ARG A 59 2.22 0.66 19.60
CA ARG A 59 3.03 -0.28 18.82
C ARG A 59 3.03 -1.65 19.45
N PHE A 60 3.16 -2.67 18.61
CA PHE A 60 3.40 -4.04 19.01
C PHE A 60 4.38 -4.73 18.06
N ILE A 61 4.97 -5.83 18.49
CA ILE A 61 5.93 -6.60 17.68
C ILE A 61 5.15 -7.49 16.73
N SER A 62 5.43 -7.37 15.42
CA SER A 62 4.80 -8.15 14.35
C SER A 62 5.84 -8.90 13.52
N PRO A 63 5.49 -10.05 12.90
CA PRO A 63 6.34 -10.76 11.98
C PRO A 63 6.81 -9.90 10.81
N ASN A 64 8.06 -10.15 10.36
CA ASN A 64 8.63 -9.47 9.21
C ASN A 64 9.38 -10.45 8.31
N PHE A 65 9.46 -10.12 7.02
CA PHE A 65 10.30 -10.83 6.06
C PHE A 65 11.75 -10.34 6.15
N GLN A 66 12.69 -11.28 6.19
CA GLN A 66 14.12 -10.97 6.19
C GLN A 66 14.62 -10.83 4.76
N PRO A 67 15.42 -9.82 4.43
CA PRO A 67 15.96 -9.63 3.09
C PRO A 67 17.00 -10.69 2.73
N THR A 68 17.16 -10.94 1.43
CA THR A 68 18.32 -11.65 0.86
C THR A 68 19.61 -10.82 1.02
N ALA A 69 20.77 -11.43 0.80
CA ALA A 69 22.06 -10.77 0.95
C ALA A 69 22.24 -9.55 0.01
N ASP A 70 21.59 -9.56 -1.16
CA ASP A 70 21.58 -8.46 -2.15
C ASP A 70 20.49 -7.41 -1.87
N ASN A 71 19.72 -7.56 -0.80
CA ASN A 71 18.58 -6.71 -0.43
C ASN A 71 17.49 -6.54 -1.50
N LYS A 72 17.49 -7.36 -2.55
CA LYS A 72 16.51 -7.24 -3.64
C LYS A 72 15.21 -8.03 -3.39
N ARG A 73 15.28 -9.11 -2.61
CA ARG A 73 14.15 -10.04 -2.37
C ARG A 73 14.07 -10.46 -0.91
N ALA A 74 12.96 -11.10 -0.53
CA ALA A 74 12.82 -11.74 0.77
C ALA A 74 13.44 -13.14 0.77
N ASP A 75 14.24 -13.47 1.80
CA ASP A 75 14.73 -14.83 2.07
C ASP A 75 13.70 -15.58 2.91
N LEU A 76 12.94 -16.47 2.27
CA LEU A 76 11.84 -17.19 2.92
C LEU A 76 12.31 -18.15 4.02
N LYS A 77 13.46 -18.83 3.83
CA LYS A 77 13.99 -19.77 4.84
C LYS A 77 14.47 -19.03 6.08
N LYS A 78 15.23 -17.95 5.87
CA LYS A 78 15.70 -17.07 6.94
C LYS A 78 14.55 -16.40 7.67
N SER A 79 13.52 -15.92 6.91
CA SER A 79 12.30 -15.33 7.47
C SER A 79 11.53 -16.33 8.32
N PHE A 80 11.39 -17.58 7.88
CA PHE A 80 10.69 -18.62 8.62
C PHE A 80 11.40 -18.93 9.96
N ALA A 81 12.71 -19.20 9.92
CA ALA A 81 13.50 -19.48 11.12
C ALA A 81 13.47 -18.30 12.11
N TYR A 82 13.64 -17.08 11.62
CA TYR A 82 13.57 -15.86 12.41
C TYR A 82 12.22 -15.70 13.12
N ASN A 83 11.13 -15.85 12.39
CA ASN A 83 9.77 -15.66 12.93
C ASN A 83 9.37 -16.80 13.89
N LEU A 84 9.83 -18.04 13.64
CA LEU A 84 9.57 -19.18 14.53
C LEU A 84 10.19 -18.97 15.93
N LEU A 85 11.43 -18.49 15.98
CA LEU A 85 12.11 -18.20 17.25
C LEU A 85 11.43 -17.08 18.06
N ARG A 86 10.71 -16.17 17.38
CA ARG A 86 10.02 -15.03 18.00
C ARG A 86 8.54 -15.27 18.26
N PHE A 87 8.04 -16.48 18.05
CA PHE A 87 6.63 -16.82 18.28
C PHE A 87 6.10 -16.41 19.67
N PRO A 88 6.86 -16.55 20.80
CA PRO A 88 6.39 -16.08 22.11
C PRO A 88 6.13 -14.57 22.17
N GLU A 89 6.91 -13.76 21.42
CA GLU A 89 6.69 -12.31 21.32
C GLU A 89 5.40 -12.01 20.54
N TYR A 90 5.16 -12.73 19.45
CA TYR A 90 3.95 -12.58 18.64
C TYR A 90 2.69 -13.01 19.42
N PHE A 91 2.79 -14.06 20.23
CA PHE A 91 1.69 -14.47 21.11
C PHE A 91 1.37 -13.37 22.14
N ARG A 92 2.36 -12.73 22.74
CA ARG A 92 2.15 -11.57 23.62
C ARG A 92 1.49 -10.41 22.87
N SER A 93 1.90 -10.14 21.62
CA SER A 93 1.27 -9.14 20.77
C SER A 93 -0.19 -9.47 20.48
N MET A 94 -0.54 -10.73 20.20
CA MET A 94 -1.93 -11.16 20.03
C MET A 94 -2.76 -10.97 21.30
N CYS A 95 -2.22 -11.31 22.47
CA CYS A 95 -2.86 -11.05 23.77
C CYS A 95 -3.11 -9.55 23.96
N TYR A 96 -2.11 -8.72 23.63
CA TYR A 96 -2.20 -7.27 23.71
C TYR A 96 -3.27 -6.72 22.75
N ILE A 97 -3.29 -7.13 21.48
CA ILE A 97 -4.32 -6.75 20.51
C ILE A 97 -5.72 -7.11 21.06
N ASN A 98 -5.91 -8.34 21.54
CA ASN A 98 -7.18 -8.79 22.10
C ASN A 98 -7.61 -7.96 23.33
N GLN A 99 -6.66 -7.58 24.19
CA GLN A 99 -6.92 -6.68 25.31
C GLN A 99 -7.37 -5.30 24.82
N ARG A 100 -6.65 -4.70 23.84
CA ARG A 100 -7.02 -3.39 23.29
C ARG A 100 -8.40 -3.39 22.64
N ILE A 101 -8.75 -4.45 21.88
CA ILE A 101 -10.09 -4.61 21.30
C ILE A 101 -11.18 -4.51 22.37
N LYS A 102 -10.95 -5.09 23.57
CA LYS A 102 -11.92 -5.07 24.67
C LYS A 102 -11.99 -3.74 25.41
N GLU A 103 -10.85 -3.04 25.55
CA GLU A 103 -10.73 -1.86 26.42
C GLU A 103 -11.02 -0.54 25.70
N THR A 104 -10.86 -0.45 24.38
CA THR A 104 -11.00 0.81 23.63
C THR A 104 -12.44 1.26 23.44
N GLY A 105 -13.41 0.38 23.64
CA GLY A 105 -14.81 0.67 23.34
C GLY A 105 -15.09 0.85 21.85
N ALA A 106 -14.20 0.35 20.98
CA ALA A 106 -14.42 0.34 19.54
C ALA A 106 -15.61 -0.57 19.18
N GLU A 107 -16.37 -0.16 18.17
CA GLU A 107 -17.51 -0.91 17.63
C GLU A 107 -17.08 -1.76 16.43
N VAL A 108 -16.03 -1.35 15.72
CA VAL A 108 -15.46 -2.05 14.56
C VAL A 108 -13.95 -1.95 14.59
N VAL A 109 -13.27 -3.04 14.26
CA VAL A 109 -11.81 -3.05 14.02
C VAL A 109 -11.54 -2.98 12.53
N ILE A 110 -10.64 -2.10 12.11
CA ILE A 110 -10.13 -2.05 10.73
C ILE A 110 -8.72 -2.62 10.69
N ASN A 111 -8.53 -3.63 9.87
CA ASN A 111 -7.24 -4.29 9.65
C ASN A 111 -6.62 -3.89 8.32
N PHE A 112 -5.51 -3.16 8.36
CA PHE A 112 -4.69 -2.82 7.20
C PHE A 112 -3.58 -3.87 7.02
N TYR A 113 -3.97 -5.06 6.59
CA TYR A 113 -3.11 -6.18 6.22
C TYR A 113 -2.19 -6.72 7.33
N GLU A 114 -2.51 -6.49 8.61
CA GLU A 114 -1.73 -6.98 9.73
C GLU A 114 -2.08 -8.44 10.07
N LEU A 115 -1.06 -9.32 10.01
CA LEU A 115 -1.22 -10.77 10.20
C LEU A 115 -1.76 -11.13 11.58
N LEU A 116 -1.22 -10.49 12.63
CA LEU A 116 -1.60 -10.85 14.00
C LEU A 116 -3.04 -10.50 14.32
N THR A 117 -3.69 -9.62 13.55
CA THR A 117 -5.12 -9.37 13.67
C THR A 117 -5.94 -10.63 13.33
N GLY A 118 -5.71 -11.20 12.15
CA GLY A 118 -6.41 -12.43 11.74
C GLY A 118 -6.16 -13.60 12.71
N LEU A 119 -4.91 -13.77 13.17
CA LEU A 119 -4.56 -14.79 14.17
C LEU A 119 -5.21 -14.53 15.53
N THR A 120 -5.32 -13.27 15.97
CA THR A 120 -6.03 -12.87 17.20
C THR A 120 -7.50 -13.25 17.13
N TYR A 121 -8.17 -12.94 16.01
CA TYR A 121 -9.56 -13.30 15.82
C TYR A 121 -9.80 -14.82 15.69
N ALA A 122 -8.86 -15.54 15.08
CA ALA A 122 -8.94 -17.00 15.03
C ALA A 122 -8.82 -17.65 16.43
N LEU A 123 -7.91 -17.12 17.27
CA LEU A 123 -7.60 -17.69 18.58
C LEU A 123 -8.56 -17.24 19.68
N PHE A 124 -8.76 -15.92 19.84
CA PHE A 124 -9.51 -15.34 20.97
C PHE A 124 -10.97 -15.04 20.66
N ARG A 125 -11.37 -15.02 19.39
CA ARG A 125 -12.73 -14.79 18.90
C ARG A 125 -13.40 -13.55 19.54
N PRO A 126 -12.82 -12.35 19.43
CA PRO A 126 -13.49 -11.14 19.90
C PRO A 126 -14.89 -11.00 19.30
N SER A 127 -15.86 -10.47 20.06
CA SER A 127 -17.23 -10.26 19.58
C SER A 127 -17.36 -9.08 18.63
N ILE A 128 -16.44 -8.11 18.71
CA ILE A 128 -16.44 -6.94 17.83
C ILE A 128 -16.03 -7.37 16.42
N PRO A 129 -16.80 -7.00 15.36
CA PRO A 129 -16.45 -7.35 13.99
C PRO A 129 -15.17 -6.65 13.54
N TYR A 130 -14.46 -7.26 12.57
CA TYR A 130 -13.40 -6.55 11.90
C TYR A 130 -13.51 -6.64 10.38
N VAL A 131 -13.07 -5.55 9.76
CA VAL A 131 -13.00 -5.36 8.31
C VAL A 131 -11.55 -5.28 7.89
N CYS A 132 -11.21 -6.00 6.84
CA CYS A 132 -9.91 -5.90 6.20
C CYS A 132 -9.95 -4.84 5.10
N ILE A 133 -8.92 -4.01 5.00
CA ILE A 133 -8.76 -3.03 3.91
C ILE A 133 -7.36 -3.17 3.30
N GLY A 134 -7.27 -3.24 1.97
CA GLY A 134 -6.02 -3.32 1.22
C GLY A 134 -6.22 -3.89 -0.17
N HIS A 135 -5.32 -3.57 -1.09
CA HIS A 135 -5.36 -4.11 -2.45
C HIS A 135 -5.15 -5.63 -2.48
N GLN A 136 -4.33 -6.15 -1.57
CA GLN A 136 -3.99 -7.58 -1.49
C GLN A 136 -5.21 -8.48 -1.31
N TYR A 137 -6.30 -7.98 -0.74
CA TYR A 137 -7.55 -8.76 -0.61
C TYR A 137 -8.22 -9.01 -1.95
N LEU A 138 -7.89 -8.22 -2.99
CA LEU A 138 -8.34 -8.47 -4.35
C LEU A 138 -7.75 -9.78 -4.93
N PHE A 139 -6.57 -10.22 -4.46
CA PHE A 139 -5.97 -11.50 -4.87
C PHE A 139 -6.76 -12.73 -4.40
N LEU A 140 -7.78 -12.55 -3.55
CA LEU A 140 -8.71 -13.60 -3.13
C LEU A 140 -10.00 -13.59 -3.94
N HIS A 141 -10.28 -12.50 -4.68
CA HIS A 141 -11.49 -12.35 -5.51
C HIS A 141 -11.48 -13.37 -6.66
N GLN A 142 -12.64 -13.97 -6.95
CA GLN A 142 -12.76 -15.00 -7.97
C GLN A 142 -12.38 -14.52 -9.37
N ASP A 143 -12.66 -13.25 -9.69
CA ASP A 143 -12.43 -12.66 -11.01
C ASP A 143 -11.08 -11.89 -11.09
N PHE A 144 -10.20 -12.07 -10.11
CA PHE A 144 -8.87 -11.46 -10.19
C PHE A 144 -7.98 -12.23 -11.16
N ASP A 145 -7.46 -11.50 -12.15
CA ASP A 145 -6.59 -12.06 -13.18
C ASP A 145 -5.12 -11.90 -12.79
N PHE A 146 -4.43 -13.02 -12.64
CA PHE A 146 -3.04 -13.07 -12.19
C PHE A 146 -2.05 -13.00 -13.36
N PRO A 147 -0.86 -12.40 -13.16
CA PRO A 147 0.22 -12.52 -14.13
C PRO A 147 0.71 -13.97 -14.25
N ASP A 148 1.30 -14.30 -15.40
CA ASP A 148 1.98 -15.60 -15.61
C ASP A 148 3.28 -15.64 -14.78
N LYS A 149 3.17 -16.11 -13.56
CA LYS A 149 4.25 -16.18 -12.55
C LYS A 149 4.19 -17.52 -11.81
N SER A 150 5.20 -17.76 -10.98
CA SER A 150 5.31 -18.98 -10.17
C SER A 150 4.04 -19.27 -9.37
N SER A 151 3.39 -20.40 -9.66
CA SER A 151 2.18 -20.85 -8.95
C SER A 151 2.40 -21.01 -7.43
N ILE A 152 3.61 -21.38 -7.01
CA ILE A 152 3.97 -21.52 -5.59
C ILE A 152 4.01 -20.14 -4.91
N GLN A 153 4.62 -19.14 -5.57
CA GLN A 153 4.68 -17.78 -5.00
C GLN A 153 3.28 -17.15 -4.92
N LEU A 154 2.44 -17.33 -5.95
CA LEU A 154 1.06 -16.87 -5.94
C LEU A 154 0.23 -17.58 -4.85
N TRP A 155 0.41 -18.90 -4.69
CA TRP A 155 -0.24 -19.64 -3.61
C TRP A 155 0.17 -19.12 -2.23
N MET A 156 1.46 -18.89 -2.00
CA MET A 156 1.96 -18.35 -0.73
C MET A 156 1.41 -16.94 -0.46
N LEU A 157 1.37 -16.07 -1.46
CA LEU A 157 0.79 -14.74 -1.35
C LEU A 157 -0.69 -14.81 -0.94
N ARG A 158 -1.48 -15.64 -1.64
CA ARG A 158 -2.91 -15.84 -1.33
C ARG A 158 -3.10 -16.49 0.04
N PHE A 159 -2.26 -17.46 0.42
CA PHE A 159 -2.31 -18.06 1.74
C PHE A 159 -2.05 -17.03 2.84
N PHE A 160 -0.99 -16.23 2.72
CA PHE A 160 -0.70 -15.16 3.67
C PHE A 160 -1.86 -14.15 3.75
N THR A 161 -2.41 -13.74 2.62
CA THR A 161 -3.56 -12.83 2.58
C THR A 161 -4.78 -13.43 3.30
N ARG A 162 -5.06 -14.73 3.13
CA ARG A 162 -6.13 -15.40 3.91
C ARG A 162 -5.86 -15.39 5.40
N MET A 163 -4.59 -15.58 5.81
CA MET A 163 -4.23 -15.57 7.24
C MET A 163 -4.46 -14.19 7.88
N THR A 164 -4.22 -13.09 7.16
CA THR A 164 -4.51 -11.74 7.66
C THR A 164 -6.00 -11.47 7.83
N ALA A 165 -6.85 -12.22 7.12
CA ALA A 165 -8.30 -12.03 7.07
C ALA A 165 -9.10 -13.15 7.76
N LEU A 166 -8.46 -13.98 8.59
CA LEU A 166 -9.15 -15.07 9.30
C LEU A 166 -10.30 -14.53 10.15
N ARG A 167 -11.54 -15.01 9.88
CA ARG A 167 -12.76 -14.59 10.55
C ARG A 167 -13.14 -13.11 10.35
N SER A 168 -12.60 -12.44 9.34
CA SER A 168 -13.07 -11.09 8.98
C SER A 168 -14.54 -11.11 8.58
N SER A 169 -15.29 -10.09 9.00
CA SER A 169 -16.69 -9.93 8.60
C SER A 169 -16.80 -9.48 7.13
N LYS A 170 -15.85 -8.70 6.66
CA LYS A 170 -15.80 -8.18 5.29
C LYS A 170 -14.37 -7.82 4.88
N LYS A 171 -14.10 -7.87 3.60
CA LYS A 171 -12.86 -7.41 2.98
C LYS A 171 -13.19 -6.30 1.98
N LEU A 172 -12.73 -5.08 2.24
CA LEU A 172 -12.79 -3.97 1.30
C LEU A 172 -11.51 -3.98 0.47
N ALA A 173 -11.59 -4.58 -0.70
CA ALA A 173 -10.44 -4.73 -1.59
C ALA A 173 -10.26 -3.47 -2.43
N LEU A 174 -9.16 -2.74 -2.21
CA LEU A 174 -8.83 -1.55 -3.00
C LEU A 174 -8.56 -1.96 -4.45
N SER A 175 -9.24 -1.35 -5.42
CA SER A 175 -9.19 -1.77 -6.82
C SER A 175 -9.01 -0.58 -7.77
N PHE A 176 -8.32 -0.80 -8.90
CA PHE A 176 -8.20 0.18 -9.99
C PHE A 176 -9.51 0.39 -10.77
N LYS A 177 -10.48 -0.50 -10.62
CA LYS A 177 -11.77 -0.46 -11.32
C LYS A 177 -12.89 -1.00 -10.45
N GLU A 178 -14.12 -0.69 -10.81
CA GLU A 178 -15.30 -1.31 -10.23
C GLU A 178 -15.35 -2.80 -10.62
N MET A 179 -15.70 -3.65 -9.66
CA MET A 179 -15.89 -5.10 -9.83
C MET A 179 -17.14 -5.54 -9.08
N ASP A 180 -17.74 -6.64 -9.51
CA ASP A 180 -18.85 -7.25 -8.79
C ASP A 180 -18.41 -7.73 -7.41
N GLN A 181 -19.37 -7.81 -6.47
CA GLN A 181 -19.10 -8.31 -5.14
C GLN A 181 -18.86 -9.82 -5.19
N ASP A 182 -17.83 -10.30 -4.49
CA ASP A 182 -17.60 -11.74 -4.26
C ASP A 182 -18.23 -12.12 -2.90
N ASP A 183 -19.46 -12.61 -2.93
CA ASP A 183 -20.21 -12.97 -1.74
C ASP A 183 -19.61 -14.17 -1.00
N GLU A 184 -19.03 -15.13 -1.73
CA GLU A 184 -18.41 -16.32 -1.14
C GLU A 184 -17.19 -15.94 -0.29
N GLN A 185 -16.37 -15.02 -0.78
CA GLN A 185 -15.19 -14.54 -0.05
C GLN A 185 -15.48 -13.31 0.82
N HIS A 186 -16.70 -12.78 0.83
CA HIS A 186 -17.08 -11.52 1.48
C HIS A 186 -16.16 -10.35 1.07
N ILE A 187 -15.90 -10.23 -0.23
CA ILE A 187 -15.06 -9.17 -0.80
C ILE A 187 -15.93 -8.16 -1.53
N VAL A 188 -15.74 -6.89 -1.20
CA VAL A 188 -16.29 -5.75 -1.93
C VAL A 188 -15.13 -4.95 -2.50
N ALA A 189 -15.08 -4.83 -3.83
CA ALA A 189 -14.13 -3.95 -4.48
C ALA A 189 -14.51 -2.49 -4.22
N VAL A 190 -13.56 -1.72 -3.70
CA VAL A 190 -13.72 -0.30 -3.39
C VAL A 190 -12.59 0.52 -4.03
N PRO A 191 -12.82 1.83 -4.29
CA PRO A 191 -11.78 2.68 -4.83
C PRO A 191 -10.55 2.78 -3.92
N PRO A 192 -9.37 3.10 -4.47
CA PRO A 192 -8.18 3.36 -3.68
C PRO A 192 -8.38 4.49 -2.68
N LEU A 193 -7.68 4.39 -1.55
CA LEU A 193 -7.58 5.43 -0.53
C LEU A 193 -6.48 6.42 -0.94
N ILE A 194 -6.83 7.43 -1.71
CA ILE A 194 -5.91 8.47 -2.17
C ILE A 194 -5.93 9.65 -1.19
N ARG A 195 -4.75 10.11 -0.79
CA ARG A 195 -4.56 11.24 0.12
C ARG A 195 -5.21 12.52 -0.41
N GLN A 196 -5.69 13.35 0.48
CA GLN A 196 -6.34 14.62 0.12
C GLN A 196 -5.39 15.55 -0.64
N GLU A 197 -4.10 15.57 -0.29
CA GLU A 197 -3.09 16.36 -0.97
C GLU A 197 -2.98 16.04 -2.47
N VAL A 198 -3.12 14.76 -2.84
CA VAL A 198 -3.11 14.33 -4.26
C VAL A 198 -4.33 14.87 -4.99
N THR A 199 -5.48 14.90 -4.33
CA THR A 199 -6.72 15.42 -4.96
C THR A 199 -6.76 16.93 -5.04
N ALA A 200 -5.97 17.62 -4.21
CA ALA A 200 -5.89 19.08 -4.16
C ALA A 200 -4.80 19.69 -5.07
N ILE A 201 -3.76 18.89 -5.38
CA ILE A 201 -2.65 19.38 -6.20
C ILE A 201 -3.03 19.43 -7.68
N GLN A 202 -2.60 20.48 -8.37
CA GLN A 202 -2.75 20.57 -9.82
C GLN A 202 -1.59 19.83 -10.51
N ALA A 203 -1.91 18.89 -11.38
CA ALA A 203 -0.92 18.22 -12.21
C ALA A 203 -0.45 19.14 -13.34
N GLU A 204 0.85 19.17 -13.57
CA GLU A 204 1.51 19.92 -14.64
C GLU A 204 2.30 18.97 -15.55
N GLU A 205 2.51 19.35 -16.78
CA GLU A 205 3.35 18.60 -17.71
C GLU A 205 4.78 19.16 -17.70
N GLY A 206 5.64 18.55 -16.89
CA GLY A 206 7.06 18.90 -16.84
C GLY A 206 7.91 18.18 -17.89
N ASN A 207 9.22 18.37 -17.81
CA ASN A 207 10.19 17.79 -18.75
C ASN A 207 11.02 16.66 -18.17
N TYR A 208 10.79 16.25 -16.92
CA TYR A 208 11.58 15.25 -16.20
C TYR A 208 10.83 13.95 -15.91
N ILE A 209 11.57 12.88 -15.72
CA ILE A 209 11.02 11.63 -15.17
C ILE A 209 11.16 11.67 -13.66
N HIS A 210 10.04 11.47 -12.95
CA HIS A 210 9.99 11.23 -11.51
C HIS A 210 10.10 9.74 -11.25
N GLY A 211 10.89 9.30 -10.28
CA GLY A 211 11.05 7.89 -9.99
C GLY A 211 11.02 7.56 -8.51
N TYR A 212 10.63 6.30 -8.21
CA TYR A 212 10.73 5.71 -6.88
C TYR A 212 11.33 4.30 -6.95
N MET A 213 12.30 4.06 -6.10
CA MET A 213 12.95 2.75 -5.94
C MET A 213 12.85 2.29 -4.48
N VAL A 214 12.35 1.08 -4.27
CA VAL A 214 12.23 0.49 -2.92
C VAL A 214 13.60 0.25 -2.26
N ASN A 215 14.65 0.13 -3.06
CA ASN A 215 16.04 0.06 -2.59
C ASN A 215 17.02 0.56 -3.69
N ALA A 216 18.23 0.88 -3.27
CA ALA A 216 19.27 1.43 -4.17
C ALA A 216 19.80 0.43 -5.23
N GLY A 217 19.50 -0.88 -5.12
CA GLY A 217 19.96 -1.89 -6.08
C GLY A 217 19.35 -1.75 -7.48
N PHE A 218 18.41 -0.84 -7.67
CA PHE A 218 17.82 -0.53 -8.97
C PHE A 218 18.48 0.68 -9.67
N SER A 219 19.42 1.39 -9.02
CA SER A 219 20.04 2.60 -9.59
C SER A 219 20.84 2.32 -10.87
N ASP A 220 21.47 1.14 -10.99
CA ASP A 220 22.33 0.80 -12.15
C ASP A 220 21.62 1.00 -13.50
N SER A 221 20.35 0.61 -13.60
CA SER A 221 19.57 0.76 -14.85
C SER A 221 19.20 2.22 -15.14
N VAL A 222 19.02 3.03 -14.11
CA VAL A 222 18.77 4.48 -14.22
C VAL A 222 20.04 5.19 -14.68
N GLU A 223 21.20 4.86 -14.09
CA GLU A 223 22.49 5.43 -14.43
C GLU A 223 22.94 5.03 -15.85
N GLN A 224 22.68 3.78 -16.27
CA GLN A 224 22.93 3.33 -17.64
C GLN A 224 22.08 4.11 -18.66
N PHE A 225 20.79 4.35 -18.35
CA PHE A 225 19.96 5.19 -19.20
C PHE A 225 20.49 6.62 -19.26
N HIS A 226 20.85 7.19 -18.12
CA HIS A 226 21.37 8.55 -18.03
C HIS A 226 22.67 8.74 -18.82
N ALA A 227 23.57 7.76 -18.76
CA ALA A 227 24.81 7.79 -19.56
C ALA A 227 24.54 7.84 -21.08
N MET A 228 23.43 7.27 -21.55
CA MET A 228 23.05 7.29 -22.97
C MET A 228 22.22 8.53 -23.37
N TYR A 229 21.51 9.13 -22.41
CA TYR A 229 20.57 10.24 -22.62
C TYR A 229 20.74 11.30 -21.51
N PRO A 230 21.94 11.95 -21.42
CA PRO A 230 22.26 12.87 -20.34
C PRO A 230 21.42 14.15 -20.33
N GLU A 231 20.75 14.45 -21.46
CA GLU A 231 19.84 15.59 -21.57
C GLU A 231 18.46 15.38 -20.92
N VAL A 232 18.11 14.15 -20.54
CA VAL A 232 16.80 13.84 -19.93
C VAL A 232 16.89 14.03 -18.42
N PRO A 233 16.16 14.99 -17.83
CA PRO A 233 16.21 15.18 -16.38
C PRO A 233 15.53 14.05 -15.63
N LEU A 234 16.20 13.54 -14.58
CA LEU A 234 15.77 12.42 -13.75
C LEU A 234 15.79 12.82 -12.27
N LYS A 235 14.67 12.62 -11.58
CA LYS A 235 14.54 12.85 -10.14
C LYS A 235 14.01 11.57 -9.50
N PHE A 236 14.89 10.80 -8.88
CA PHE A 236 14.53 9.53 -8.26
C PHE A 236 14.54 9.65 -6.74
N PHE A 237 13.55 9.01 -6.11
CA PHE A 237 13.45 8.87 -4.66
C PHE A 237 13.79 7.44 -4.25
N TRP A 238 14.51 7.28 -3.14
CA TRP A 238 14.91 6.00 -2.59
C TRP A 238 14.88 5.99 -1.06
N ASP A 239 14.80 4.78 -0.49
CA ASP A 239 14.91 4.56 0.95
C ASP A 239 16.33 4.03 1.25
N LYS A 240 17.35 4.86 1.00
CA LYS A 240 18.75 4.54 1.29
C LYS A 240 19.12 5.14 2.64
N ALA A 241 19.34 4.27 3.64
CA ALA A 241 19.90 4.70 4.93
C ALA A 241 21.26 5.39 4.69
N ASP A 242 21.55 6.40 5.48
CA ASP A 242 22.83 7.15 5.45
C ASP A 242 23.12 7.96 4.15
N ALA A 243 22.14 8.10 3.24
CA ALA A 243 22.29 9.01 2.11
C ALA A 243 21.99 10.46 2.53
N GLU A 244 22.61 11.41 1.82
CA GLU A 244 22.24 12.83 1.92
C GLU A 244 20.78 13.05 1.49
N GLU A 245 20.15 14.12 1.94
CA GLU A 245 18.79 14.48 1.54
C GLU A 245 18.63 14.53 0.02
N VAL A 246 19.65 15.04 -0.69
CA VAL A 246 19.76 15.07 -2.14
C VAL A 246 21.16 14.66 -2.56
N THR A 247 21.29 13.53 -3.22
CA THR A 247 22.54 13.09 -3.87
C THR A 247 22.47 13.49 -5.34
N ARG A 248 23.21 14.52 -5.72
CA ARG A 248 23.33 14.95 -7.15
C ARG A 248 24.45 14.19 -7.82
N ILE A 249 24.15 13.55 -8.94
CA ILE A 249 25.15 12.94 -9.82
C ILE A 249 25.68 14.02 -10.77
N ASP A 250 24.78 14.80 -11.39
CA ASP A 250 25.08 15.97 -12.21
C ASP A 250 23.88 16.96 -12.28
N GLU A 251 23.78 17.78 -13.33
CA GLU A 251 22.71 18.78 -13.49
C GLU A 251 21.34 18.13 -13.80
N THR A 252 21.32 16.92 -14.34
CA THR A 252 20.14 16.25 -14.87
C THR A 252 19.76 14.97 -14.10
N LEU A 253 20.65 14.36 -13.28
CA LEU A 253 20.34 13.21 -12.46
C LEU A 253 20.52 13.51 -10.97
N SER A 254 19.46 13.33 -10.20
CA SER A 254 19.46 13.44 -8.73
C SER A 254 18.67 12.33 -8.05
N TYR A 255 19.18 11.86 -6.90
CA TYR A 255 18.51 10.95 -5.99
C TYR A 255 18.13 11.70 -4.71
N HIS A 256 16.92 11.47 -4.21
CA HIS A 256 16.36 12.15 -3.07
C HIS A 256 15.95 11.16 -1.98
N GLN A 257 16.15 11.50 -0.73
CA GLN A 257 15.47 10.79 0.37
C GLN A 257 13.96 11.04 0.31
N ILE A 258 13.19 10.06 0.78
CA ILE A 258 11.72 10.14 0.69
C ILE A 258 11.21 11.20 1.68
N ASP A 259 10.63 12.24 1.11
CA ASP A 259 9.81 13.24 1.77
C ASP A 259 8.45 13.30 1.07
N ASP A 260 7.37 13.21 1.83
CA ASP A 260 6.03 13.03 1.26
C ASP A 260 5.58 14.20 0.37
N LEU A 261 5.86 15.43 0.79
CA LEU A 261 5.45 16.62 0.02
C LEU A 261 6.35 16.81 -1.21
N LYS A 262 7.67 16.64 -1.06
CA LYS A 262 8.61 16.73 -2.17
C LYS A 262 8.34 15.62 -3.21
N PHE A 263 8.02 14.42 -2.75
CA PHE A 263 7.66 13.30 -3.60
C PHE A 263 6.39 13.59 -4.40
N LEU A 264 5.32 14.03 -3.73
CA LEU A 264 4.05 14.33 -4.38
C LEU A 264 4.17 15.50 -5.38
N ASN A 265 4.85 16.59 -5.00
CA ASN A 265 5.10 17.72 -5.90
C ASN A 265 5.94 17.28 -7.11
N GLY A 266 6.95 16.42 -6.89
CA GLY A 266 7.74 15.83 -7.96
C GLY A 266 6.91 14.99 -8.91
N MET A 267 5.97 14.19 -8.40
CA MET A 267 5.05 13.41 -9.21
C MET A 267 4.05 14.30 -9.99
N ALA A 268 3.46 15.29 -9.34
CA ALA A 268 2.50 16.19 -9.97
C ALA A 268 3.09 16.98 -11.14
N GLY A 269 4.35 17.43 -11.01
CA GLY A 269 5.05 18.20 -12.04
C GLY A 269 5.85 17.39 -13.06
N CYS A 270 5.86 16.05 -13.02
CA CYS A 270 6.68 15.25 -13.93
C CYS A 270 5.99 15.00 -15.29
N ARG A 271 6.80 14.61 -16.28
CA ARG A 271 6.33 14.11 -17.58
C ARG A 271 5.84 12.65 -17.46
N ALA A 272 6.55 11.84 -16.68
CA ALA A 272 6.25 10.41 -16.52
C ALA A 272 6.79 9.92 -15.18
N TYR A 273 6.21 8.84 -14.66
CA TYR A 273 6.58 8.23 -13.39
C TYR A 273 7.15 6.82 -13.57
N ALA A 274 8.21 6.49 -12.85
CA ALA A 274 8.83 5.17 -12.87
C ALA A 274 8.92 4.63 -11.43
N THR A 275 8.46 3.40 -11.17
CA THR A 275 8.34 2.87 -9.80
C THR A 275 8.55 1.36 -9.70
N THR A 276 8.92 0.90 -8.51
CA THR A 276 8.92 -0.52 -8.14
C THR A 276 7.53 -1.07 -7.81
N ALA A 277 6.48 -0.52 -8.43
CA ALA A 277 5.11 -1.03 -8.44
C ALA A 277 4.40 -1.12 -7.07
N GLY A 278 4.62 -0.14 -6.19
CA GLY A 278 3.77 0.07 -5.01
C GLY A 278 2.37 0.54 -5.41
N PHE A 279 1.31 -0.10 -4.88
CA PHE A 279 -0.08 0.16 -5.26
C PHE A 279 -0.47 1.64 -5.11
N GLU A 280 -0.19 2.26 -3.96
CA GLU A 280 -0.60 3.63 -3.63
C GLU A 280 0.00 4.64 -4.61
N SER A 281 1.30 4.56 -4.87
CA SER A 281 1.97 5.51 -5.76
C SER A 281 1.54 5.39 -7.22
N ILE A 282 1.17 4.17 -7.65
CA ILE A 282 0.56 3.96 -8.97
C ILE A 282 -0.81 4.64 -9.03
N CYS A 283 -1.65 4.47 -7.99
CA CYS A 283 -2.96 5.12 -7.92
C CYS A 283 -2.84 6.65 -7.92
N GLU A 284 -1.88 7.20 -7.18
CA GLU A 284 -1.61 8.65 -7.16
C GLU A 284 -1.18 9.15 -8.55
N ALA A 285 -0.26 8.44 -9.21
CA ALA A 285 0.18 8.78 -10.57
C ALA A 285 -0.96 8.71 -11.60
N MET A 286 -1.79 7.65 -11.55
CA MET A 286 -2.97 7.53 -12.42
C MET A 286 -3.98 8.66 -12.19
N TYR A 287 -4.22 9.04 -10.92
CA TYR A 287 -5.12 10.14 -10.58
C TYR A 287 -4.62 11.48 -11.13
N LEU A 288 -3.30 11.71 -11.06
CA LEU A 288 -2.62 12.87 -11.62
C LEU A 288 -2.42 12.81 -13.15
N GLY A 289 -2.89 11.74 -13.80
CA GLY A 289 -2.79 11.56 -15.25
C GLY A 289 -1.36 11.29 -15.75
N LYS A 290 -0.49 10.71 -14.91
CA LYS A 290 0.90 10.42 -15.28
C LYS A 290 1.06 9.01 -15.83
N PRO A 291 1.72 8.81 -16.98
CA PRO A 291 2.09 7.49 -17.49
C PRO A 291 3.11 6.83 -16.56
N VAL A 292 2.93 5.52 -16.28
CA VAL A 292 3.75 4.81 -15.29
C VAL A 292 4.57 3.70 -15.94
N LEU A 293 5.86 3.61 -15.60
CA LEU A 293 6.70 2.42 -15.77
C LEU A 293 6.76 1.67 -14.43
N MET A 294 6.34 0.42 -14.43
CA MET A 294 6.32 -0.44 -13.27
C MET A 294 7.41 -1.52 -13.37
N VAL A 295 8.29 -1.57 -12.36
CA VAL A 295 9.42 -2.52 -12.26
C VAL A 295 9.26 -3.32 -10.96
N PRO A 296 8.49 -4.44 -10.96
CA PRO A 296 8.20 -5.19 -9.76
C PRO A 296 9.46 -5.83 -9.14
N ALA A 297 9.59 -5.76 -7.82
CA ALA A 297 10.68 -6.39 -7.07
C ALA A 297 10.28 -7.75 -6.45
N HIS A 298 8.99 -8.02 -6.27
CA HIS A 298 8.45 -9.26 -5.68
C HIS A 298 7.02 -9.56 -6.16
N ILE A 299 6.54 -10.78 -5.87
CA ILE A 299 5.29 -11.33 -6.42
C ILE A 299 4.05 -10.45 -6.18
N GLU A 300 3.94 -9.76 -5.04
CA GLU A 300 2.83 -8.83 -4.79
C GLU A 300 2.89 -7.66 -5.78
N GLN A 301 4.09 -7.10 -5.99
CA GLN A 301 4.29 -6.01 -6.95
C GLN A 301 4.11 -6.48 -8.41
N ASP A 302 4.41 -7.75 -8.73
CA ASP A 302 4.05 -8.35 -10.02
C ASP A 302 2.54 -8.31 -10.24
N CYS A 303 1.74 -8.70 -9.24
CA CYS A 303 0.28 -8.64 -9.30
C CYS A 303 -0.24 -7.20 -9.40
N ASN A 304 0.31 -6.27 -8.59
CA ASN A 304 -0.06 -4.85 -8.64
C ASN A 304 0.22 -4.24 -10.02
N ALA A 305 1.41 -4.48 -10.58
CA ALA A 305 1.82 -3.97 -11.89
C ALA A 305 0.96 -4.52 -13.02
N TYR A 306 0.63 -5.81 -12.97
CA TYR A 306 -0.21 -6.47 -13.97
C TYR A 306 -1.64 -5.90 -13.96
N ASP A 307 -2.24 -5.77 -12.79
CA ASP A 307 -3.59 -5.21 -12.65
C ASP A 307 -3.62 -3.73 -13.05
N ALA A 308 -2.63 -2.94 -12.63
CA ALA A 308 -2.49 -1.53 -13.01
C ALA A 308 -2.29 -1.35 -14.52
N MET A 309 -1.49 -2.21 -15.17
CA MET A 309 -1.30 -2.19 -16.63
C MET A 309 -2.63 -2.45 -17.34
N LYS A 310 -3.42 -3.43 -16.89
CA LYS A 310 -4.76 -3.71 -17.43
C LYS A 310 -5.73 -2.56 -17.20
N ALA A 311 -5.56 -1.81 -16.11
CA ALA A 311 -6.31 -0.59 -15.83
C ALA A 311 -5.82 0.64 -16.62
N GLY A 312 -4.79 0.50 -17.46
CA GLY A 312 -4.27 1.57 -18.30
C GLY A 312 -3.33 2.55 -17.60
N ALA A 313 -2.70 2.15 -16.48
CA ALA A 313 -1.72 2.97 -15.78
C ALA A 313 -0.44 3.20 -16.59
N GLY A 314 0.02 2.15 -17.29
CA GLY A 314 1.31 2.22 -17.95
C GLY A 314 1.83 0.87 -18.43
N ILE A 315 3.15 0.71 -18.41
CA ILE A 315 3.88 -0.46 -18.91
C ILE A 315 4.64 -1.15 -17.78
N VAL A 316 4.85 -2.47 -17.93
CA VAL A 316 5.65 -3.28 -17.00
C VAL A 316 6.97 -3.66 -17.65
N SER A 317 8.06 -3.67 -16.87
CA SER A 317 9.39 -4.07 -17.33
C SER A 317 10.17 -4.71 -16.18
N ASP A 318 11.19 -5.51 -16.50
CA ASP A 318 12.10 -6.12 -15.53
C ASP A 318 13.20 -5.13 -15.03
N SER A 319 13.31 -3.96 -15.65
CA SER A 319 14.27 -2.91 -15.29
C SER A 319 13.70 -1.52 -15.62
N PHE A 320 14.33 -0.46 -15.11
CA PHE A 320 13.95 0.93 -15.41
C PHE A 320 14.27 1.29 -16.87
N ASN A 321 13.53 0.70 -17.82
CA ASN A 321 13.63 1.02 -19.23
C ASN A 321 12.92 2.37 -19.51
N LEU A 322 13.60 3.47 -19.15
CA LEU A 322 13.06 4.82 -19.25
C LEU A 322 12.83 5.27 -20.70
N LYS A 323 13.57 4.68 -21.68
CA LYS A 323 13.32 4.92 -23.11
C LYS A 323 11.92 4.42 -23.52
N SER A 324 11.51 3.24 -23.04
CA SER A 324 10.18 2.70 -23.30
C SER A 324 9.09 3.53 -22.62
N LEU A 325 9.36 4.05 -21.41
CA LEU A 325 8.47 4.96 -20.71
C LEU A 325 8.25 6.27 -21.50
N LEU A 326 9.33 6.91 -21.99
CA LEU A 326 9.20 8.14 -22.78
C LEU A 326 8.44 7.93 -24.09
N ARG A 327 8.63 6.76 -24.74
CA ARG A 327 7.86 6.41 -25.95
C ARG A 327 6.39 6.22 -25.62
N PHE A 328 6.08 5.50 -24.53
CA PHE A 328 4.71 5.29 -24.09
C PHE A 328 4.03 6.60 -23.69
N ALA A 329 4.73 7.49 -22.99
CA ALA A 329 4.23 8.80 -22.58
C ALA A 329 3.76 9.67 -23.75
N GLY A 330 4.39 9.53 -24.93
CA GLY A 330 3.97 10.25 -26.13
C GLY A 330 2.60 9.87 -26.71
N SER A 331 2.07 8.70 -26.32
CA SER A 331 0.76 8.19 -26.74
C SER A 331 -0.20 7.95 -25.57
N TYR A 332 0.21 8.27 -24.35
CA TYR A 332 -0.58 8.00 -23.15
C TYR A 332 -1.81 8.90 -23.06
N SER A 333 -2.91 8.33 -22.68
CA SER A 333 -4.15 9.03 -22.37
C SER A 333 -4.64 8.67 -20.96
N PRO A 334 -4.83 9.67 -20.08
CA PRO A 334 -5.26 9.41 -18.71
C PRO A 334 -6.61 8.69 -18.62
N ASN A 335 -6.71 7.71 -17.73
CA ASN A 335 -7.95 6.96 -17.50
C ASN A 335 -8.95 7.77 -16.67
N ARG A 336 -9.88 8.47 -17.36
CA ARG A 336 -10.93 9.28 -16.72
C ARG A 336 -11.92 8.44 -15.89
N ASN A 337 -12.09 7.16 -16.21
CA ASN A 337 -12.95 6.27 -15.42
C ASN A 337 -12.33 5.99 -14.06
N PHE A 338 -11.01 5.80 -14.01
CA PHE A 338 -10.28 5.66 -12.75
C PHE A 338 -10.43 6.91 -11.86
N VAL A 339 -10.30 8.12 -12.42
CA VAL A 339 -10.48 9.36 -11.64
C VAL A 339 -11.90 9.45 -11.06
N ARG A 340 -12.95 9.09 -11.85
CA ARG A 340 -14.33 9.03 -11.35
C ARG A 340 -14.52 7.97 -10.27
N TRP A 341 -13.88 6.81 -10.43
CA TRP A 341 -13.88 5.73 -9.45
C TRP A 341 -13.29 6.21 -8.13
N VAL A 342 -12.11 6.79 -8.14
CA VAL A 342 -11.46 7.37 -6.96
C VAL A 342 -12.33 8.42 -6.26
N ARG A 343 -12.96 9.33 -7.00
CA ARG A 343 -13.84 10.35 -6.43
C ARG A 343 -15.06 9.78 -5.69
N SER A 344 -15.43 8.53 -5.93
CA SER A 344 -16.50 7.85 -5.19
C SER A 344 -16.03 7.15 -3.89
N SER A 345 -14.73 7.20 -3.59
CA SER A 345 -14.07 6.41 -2.53
C SER A 345 -14.74 6.64 -1.16
N GLU A 346 -14.79 7.87 -0.69
CA GLU A 346 -15.32 8.20 0.64
C GLU A 346 -16.75 7.68 0.82
N ARG A 347 -17.64 8.01 -0.13
CA ARG A 347 -19.04 7.57 -0.05
C ARG A 347 -19.17 6.05 -0.03
N ARG A 348 -18.44 5.33 -0.91
CA ARG A 348 -18.55 3.87 -1.01
C ARG A 348 -18.02 3.16 0.24
N ILE A 349 -16.85 3.59 0.71
CA ILE A 349 -16.22 2.98 1.89
C ILE A 349 -17.06 3.23 3.14
N ILE A 350 -17.53 4.46 3.37
CA ILE A 350 -18.37 4.79 4.53
C ILE A 350 -19.65 3.97 4.53
N ILE A 351 -20.37 3.88 3.40
CA ILE A 351 -21.58 3.05 3.28
C ILE A 351 -21.31 1.59 3.66
N GLU A 352 -20.19 1.02 3.20
CA GLU A 352 -19.86 -0.38 3.50
C GLU A 352 -19.50 -0.60 4.99
N LEU A 353 -18.88 0.38 5.63
CA LEU A 353 -18.58 0.32 7.07
C LEU A 353 -19.87 0.51 7.92
N GLU A 354 -20.77 1.41 7.55
CA GLU A 354 -22.03 1.66 8.26
C GLU A 354 -23.01 0.48 8.15
N LYS A 355 -23.06 -0.22 7.01
CA LYS A 355 -23.87 -1.44 6.84
C LYS A 355 -23.53 -2.53 7.85
N LEU A 356 -22.26 -2.64 8.26
CA LEU A 356 -21.82 -3.62 9.27
C LEU A 356 -22.39 -3.32 10.65
N ALA A 357 -22.46 -2.05 11.04
CA ALA A 357 -23.06 -1.67 12.31
C ALA A 357 -24.58 -1.93 12.34
N ALA A 358 -25.27 -1.59 11.24
CA ALA A 358 -26.72 -1.82 11.13
C ALA A 358 -27.07 -3.33 11.22
N SER A 359 -26.24 -4.20 10.62
CA SER A 359 -26.46 -5.65 10.67
C SER A 359 -26.27 -6.24 12.08
N GLN A 360 -25.44 -5.63 12.93
CA GLN A 360 -25.25 -6.06 14.31
C GLN A 360 -26.38 -5.60 15.24
N SER A 361 -26.90 -4.39 15.03
CA SER A 361 -28.02 -3.88 15.80
C SER A 361 -29.34 -4.66 15.56
N ALA A 362 -29.43 -5.39 14.45
CA ALA A 362 -30.55 -6.23 14.09
C ALA A 362 -30.48 -7.67 14.67
N VAL A 363 -29.34 -8.08 15.20
CA VAL A 363 -29.06 -9.44 15.74
C VAL A 363 -29.09 -9.44 17.30
N ASN A 364 -28.94 -8.27 17.91
CA ASN A 364 -29.07 -8.06 19.36
C ASN A 364 -30.49 -7.57 19.72
#